data_a3ffc60d6ed5cead77c006ee65c14b31
#
_entry.id   a3ffc60d6ed5cead77c006ee65c14b31
#
_cell.length_a   1.000
_cell.length_b   1.000
_cell.length_c   1.000
_cell.angle_alpha   90.00
_cell.angle_beta   90.00
_cell.angle_gamma   90.00
#
_symmetry.space_group_name_H-M   'P 1'
#
loop_
_entity.id
_entity.type
_entity.pdbx_description
1 polymer ?
#
loop_
_entity_poly.entity_id
_entity_poly.type
_entity_poly.pdbx_seq_one_letter_code
_entity_poly.pdbx_strand_id
1 'polypeptide(L)'
;TGGTPAGGRARILDPFLDESPVAPIKSDQVQVDYVLISHGHFDHMADAEKIAKANGATVIATYEICEWLNRKGVSSTHAMNIGGTHRFPFGRVKMTSALHTSMLPDGSYGGSAVGFLLFLRGGNVYFACDTGLFLDMQLIGEHGLELAVLPIGDNFTMGPEDALRAITLLRPRKVVPVHVNTWALIAQDVNEWANQVREKT
;
A
#
# COMPACT_ATOMS: atom_id res chain seq x y z
N THR A 1 -12.96 29.19 -5.26
CA THR A 1 -13.23 28.27 -6.37
C THR A 1 -11.92 27.70 -6.88
N GLY A 2 -11.35 26.75 -6.14
CA GLY A 2 -10.16 26.02 -6.54
C GLY A 2 -10.57 24.78 -7.33
N GLY A 3 -10.52 24.84 -8.69
CA GLY A 3 -10.74 23.69 -9.54
C GLY A 3 -9.63 22.66 -9.31
N THR A 4 -10.02 21.42 -9.03
CA THR A 4 -9.13 20.24 -9.09
C THR A 4 -8.43 20.22 -10.46
N PRO A 5 -7.11 20.00 -10.52
CA PRO A 5 -6.42 19.90 -11.81
C PRO A 5 -7.02 18.76 -12.64
N ALA A 6 -7.40 19.05 -13.86
CA ALA A 6 -7.99 18.11 -14.79
C ALA A 6 -7.09 16.87 -14.96
N GLY A 7 -7.53 15.73 -14.46
CA GLY A 7 -6.97 14.40 -14.75
C GLY A 7 -6.33 13.62 -13.63
N GLY A 8 -6.11 14.18 -12.44
CA GLY A 8 -5.52 13.43 -11.32
C GLY A 8 -6.55 13.12 -10.24
N ARG A 9 -7.05 11.89 -10.17
CA ARG A 9 -7.88 11.48 -9.04
C ARG A 9 -6.99 11.12 -7.85
N ALA A 10 -7.29 11.74 -6.68
CA ALA A 10 -6.53 11.54 -5.46
C ALA A 10 -6.75 10.12 -4.89
N ARG A 11 -5.68 9.53 -4.37
CA ARG A 11 -5.68 8.17 -3.80
C ARG A 11 -4.92 8.17 -2.49
N ILE A 12 -5.39 7.34 -1.56
CA ILE A 12 -4.66 6.99 -0.34
C ILE A 12 -4.55 5.47 -0.27
N LEU A 13 -3.45 4.99 0.29
CA LEU A 13 -3.19 3.56 0.48
C LEU A 13 -2.95 3.31 1.96
N ASP A 14 -3.62 2.30 2.50
CA ASP A 14 -3.49 1.82 3.87
C ASP A 14 -3.51 2.96 4.91
N PRO A 15 -4.61 3.73 5.02
CA PRO A 15 -4.65 4.92 5.86
C PRO A 15 -4.66 4.58 7.35
N PHE A 16 -3.55 4.94 8.02
CA PHE A 16 -3.38 4.92 9.46
C PHE A 16 -2.90 6.30 9.93
N LEU A 17 -3.81 7.18 10.31
CA LEU A 17 -3.56 8.60 10.53
C LEU A 17 -3.94 9.06 11.95
N ASP A 18 -5.17 8.77 12.40
CA ASP A 18 -5.70 9.33 13.63
C ASP A 18 -4.98 8.82 14.88
N GLU A 19 -4.63 7.54 14.90
CA GLU A 19 -3.90 6.88 16.00
C GLU A 19 -2.40 6.76 15.72
N SER A 20 -1.94 7.12 14.53
CA SER A 20 -0.52 7.07 14.20
C SER A 20 0.27 8.12 14.99
N PRO A 21 1.36 7.73 15.67
CA PRO A 21 2.21 8.67 16.42
C PRO A 21 3.05 9.56 15.52
N VAL A 22 3.14 9.25 14.23
CA VAL A 22 4.02 9.94 13.26
C VAL A 22 3.29 10.56 12.08
N ALA A 23 1.96 10.37 11.97
CA ALA A 23 1.20 10.93 10.85
C ALA A 23 1.15 12.46 10.93
N PRO A 24 1.48 13.17 9.83
CA PRO A 24 1.51 14.63 9.80
C PRO A 24 0.12 15.27 9.67
N ILE A 25 -0.90 14.49 9.31
CA ILE A 25 -2.29 14.92 9.11
C ILE A 25 -3.25 13.94 9.77
N LYS A 26 -4.50 14.36 9.94
CA LYS A 26 -5.58 13.52 10.45
C LYS A 26 -6.55 13.12 9.34
N SER A 27 -7.33 12.06 9.58
CA SER A 27 -8.24 11.49 8.59
C SER A 27 -9.29 12.47 8.05
N ASP A 28 -9.72 13.44 8.85
CA ASP A 28 -10.68 14.49 8.47
C ASP A 28 -10.09 15.53 7.51
N GLN A 29 -8.77 15.60 7.37
CA GLN A 29 -8.07 16.47 6.41
C GLN A 29 -7.86 15.81 5.05
N VAL A 30 -8.19 14.51 4.92
CA VAL A 30 -7.98 13.73 3.70
C VAL A 30 -9.11 13.95 2.70
N GLN A 31 -8.76 14.31 1.46
CA GLN A 31 -9.70 14.39 0.34
C GLN A 31 -9.21 13.49 -0.78
N VAL A 32 -9.94 12.40 -1.04
CA VAL A 32 -9.54 11.36 -2.02
C VAL A 32 -10.75 10.80 -2.76
N ASP A 33 -10.51 10.32 -3.97
CA ASP A 33 -11.48 9.60 -4.78
C ASP A 33 -11.40 8.07 -4.57
N TYR A 34 -10.24 7.58 -4.13
CA TYR A 34 -9.97 6.14 -3.95
C TYR A 34 -9.19 5.87 -2.68
N VAL A 35 -9.57 4.79 -2.00
CA VAL A 35 -8.84 4.19 -0.87
C VAL A 35 -8.40 2.79 -1.29
N LEU A 36 -7.10 2.51 -1.28
CA LEU A 36 -6.56 1.18 -1.52
C LEU A 36 -6.23 0.53 -0.17
N ILE A 37 -6.60 -0.73 0.03
CA ILE A 37 -6.31 -1.45 1.27
C ILE A 37 -5.63 -2.76 0.91
N SER A 38 -4.42 -2.94 1.43
CA SER A 38 -3.60 -4.12 1.17
C SER A 38 -4.00 -5.33 2.01
N HIS A 39 -4.36 -5.12 3.26
CA HIS A 39 -4.76 -6.18 4.19
C HIS A 39 -5.50 -5.62 5.43
N GLY A 40 -6.00 -6.53 6.27
CA GLY A 40 -6.95 -6.20 7.34
C GLY A 40 -6.36 -5.72 8.66
N HIS A 41 -5.03 -5.61 8.83
CA HIS A 41 -4.46 -5.17 10.10
C HIS A 41 -4.82 -3.72 10.43
N PHE A 42 -4.87 -3.43 11.74
CA PHE A 42 -5.39 -2.15 12.24
C PHE A 42 -4.63 -0.92 11.68
N ASP A 43 -3.32 -1.02 11.57
CA ASP A 43 -2.44 0.03 11.07
C ASP A 43 -2.48 0.22 9.53
N HIS A 44 -3.37 -0.49 8.85
CA HIS A 44 -3.65 -0.34 7.42
C HIS A 44 -5.12 0.00 7.15
N MET A 45 -6.01 -0.30 8.09
CA MET A 45 -7.46 -0.11 7.93
C MET A 45 -8.08 0.92 8.85
N ALA A 46 -7.38 1.40 9.90
CA ALA A 46 -8.00 2.16 10.99
C ALA A 46 -8.86 3.34 10.51
N ASP A 47 -8.40 4.10 9.52
CA ASP A 47 -9.11 5.27 9.02
C ASP A 47 -9.83 5.04 7.68
N ALA A 48 -9.70 3.84 7.08
CA ALA A 48 -10.21 3.57 5.73
C ALA A 48 -11.73 3.74 5.62
N GLU A 49 -12.51 3.19 6.57
CA GLU A 49 -13.97 3.33 6.62
C GLU A 49 -14.40 4.80 6.72
N LYS A 50 -13.79 5.53 7.66
CA LYS A 50 -14.09 6.95 7.92
C LYS A 50 -13.78 7.82 6.70
N ILE A 51 -12.59 7.65 6.11
CA ILE A 51 -12.18 8.39 4.91
C ILE A 51 -13.08 8.06 3.72
N ALA A 52 -13.35 6.77 3.48
CA ALA A 52 -14.20 6.35 2.36
C ALA A 52 -15.60 6.96 2.45
N LYS A 53 -16.23 6.93 3.63
CA LYS A 53 -17.57 7.52 3.85
C LYS A 53 -17.57 9.03 3.72
N ALA A 54 -16.60 9.73 4.32
CA ALA A 54 -16.53 11.19 4.30
C ALA A 54 -16.32 11.75 2.88
N ASN A 55 -15.64 11.01 2.01
CA ASN A 55 -15.31 11.45 0.65
C ASN A 55 -16.21 10.83 -0.44
N GLY A 56 -17.06 9.84 -0.11
CA GLY A 56 -17.73 9.01 -1.11
C GLY A 56 -16.74 8.25 -1.98
N ALA A 57 -15.54 7.96 -1.44
CA ALA A 57 -14.45 7.37 -2.18
C ALA A 57 -14.69 5.88 -2.46
N THR A 58 -14.19 5.39 -3.60
CA THR A 58 -14.22 3.97 -3.93
C THR A 58 -13.09 3.24 -3.23
N VAL A 59 -13.42 2.23 -2.43
CA VAL A 59 -12.42 1.35 -1.82
C VAL A 59 -12.03 0.23 -2.79
N ILE A 60 -10.72 0.05 -3.01
CA ILE A 60 -10.14 -1.03 -3.81
C ILE A 60 -9.40 -1.96 -2.85
N ALA A 61 -9.87 -3.20 -2.70
CA ALA A 61 -9.32 -4.17 -1.76
C ALA A 61 -9.62 -5.61 -2.22
N THR A 62 -9.22 -6.59 -1.40
CA THR A 62 -9.65 -7.98 -1.58
C THR A 62 -11.17 -8.09 -1.37
N TYR A 63 -11.75 -9.18 -1.89
CA TYR A 63 -13.19 -9.42 -1.78
C TYR A 63 -13.67 -9.38 -0.32
N GLU A 64 -12.94 -10.02 0.59
CA GLU A 64 -13.28 -10.12 2.01
C GLU A 64 -13.32 -8.76 2.71
N ILE A 65 -12.35 -7.89 2.42
CA ILE A 65 -12.28 -6.54 2.97
C ILE A 65 -13.44 -5.68 2.40
N CYS A 66 -13.71 -5.77 1.10
CA CYS A 66 -14.81 -5.06 0.47
C CYS A 66 -16.15 -5.47 1.09
N GLU A 67 -16.41 -6.76 1.27
CA GLU A 67 -17.64 -7.28 1.89
C GLU A 67 -17.77 -6.82 3.35
N TRP A 68 -16.66 -6.81 4.10
CA TRP A 68 -16.66 -6.31 5.47
C TRP A 68 -17.01 -4.82 5.53
N LEU A 69 -16.42 -4.00 4.66
CA LEU A 69 -16.69 -2.56 4.58
C LEU A 69 -18.11 -2.26 4.06
N ASN A 70 -18.64 -3.06 3.14
CA ASN A 70 -20.03 -2.95 2.69
C ASN A 70 -21.00 -3.14 3.86
N ARG A 71 -20.78 -4.16 4.71
CA ARG A 71 -21.57 -4.37 5.94
C ARG A 71 -21.44 -3.21 6.95
N LYS A 72 -20.34 -2.47 6.91
CA LYS A 72 -20.12 -1.23 7.69
C LYS A 72 -20.76 0.01 7.05
N GLY A 73 -21.36 -0.10 5.86
CA GLY A 73 -22.06 0.98 5.18
C GLY A 73 -21.15 1.82 4.26
N VAL A 74 -20.00 1.32 3.84
CA VAL A 74 -19.24 1.91 2.73
C VAL A 74 -19.95 1.54 1.43
N SER A 75 -20.49 2.51 0.71
CA SER A 75 -21.38 2.28 -0.45
C SER A 75 -20.62 2.03 -1.77
N SER A 76 -19.35 2.37 -1.86
CA SER A 76 -18.55 2.22 -3.08
C SER A 76 -17.31 1.38 -2.81
N THR A 77 -17.33 0.13 -3.28
CA THR A 77 -16.19 -0.78 -3.21
C THR A 77 -15.93 -1.43 -4.57
N HIS A 78 -14.69 -1.76 -4.85
CA HIS A 78 -14.27 -2.53 -6.01
C HIS A 78 -13.38 -3.69 -5.55
N ALA A 79 -13.99 -4.87 -5.44
CA ALA A 79 -13.29 -6.07 -5.00
C ALA A 79 -12.38 -6.61 -6.11
N MET A 80 -11.15 -6.94 -5.74
CA MET A 80 -10.16 -7.59 -6.59
C MET A 80 -9.57 -8.81 -5.89
N ASN A 81 -8.66 -9.51 -6.55
CA ASN A 81 -7.88 -10.57 -5.93
C ASN A 81 -6.48 -10.64 -6.57
N ILE A 82 -5.56 -11.38 -5.93
CA ILE A 82 -4.18 -11.58 -6.38
C ILE A 82 -4.16 -12.00 -7.86
N GLY A 83 -3.27 -11.35 -8.63
CA GLY A 83 -3.14 -11.56 -10.09
C GLY A 83 -4.14 -10.78 -10.92
N GLY A 84 -5.27 -10.34 -10.34
CA GLY A 84 -6.29 -9.55 -11.02
C GLY A 84 -5.80 -8.16 -11.42
N THR A 85 -6.34 -7.66 -12.52
CA THR A 85 -6.03 -6.33 -13.03
C THR A 85 -7.31 -5.61 -13.44
N HIS A 86 -7.47 -4.34 -13.03
CA HIS A 86 -8.60 -3.51 -13.45
C HIS A 86 -8.15 -2.12 -13.88
N ARG A 87 -8.89 -1.51 -14.80
CA ARG A 87 -8.65 -0.14 -15.28
C ARG A 87 -9.59 0.84 -14.58
N PHE A 88 -9.02 1.76 -13.85
CA PHE A 88 -9.73 2.89 -13.24
C PHE A 88 -9.46 4.19 -14.02
N PRO A 89 -10.24 5.25 -13.81
CA PRO A 89 -10.01 6.56 -14.45
C PRO A 89 -8.61 7.16 -14.21
N PHE A 90 -7.94 6.78 -13.12
CA PHE A 90 -6.59 7.26 -12.80
C PHE A 90 -5.46 6.40 -13.37
N GLY A 91 -5.75 5.21 -13.86
CA GLY A 91 -4.75 4.26 -14.35
C GLY A 91 -5.22 2.82 -14.20
N ARG A 92 -4.31 1.87 -14.37
CA ARG A 92 -4.57 0.45 -14.20
C ARG A 92 -3.95 -0.02 -12.91
N VAL A 93 -4.68 -0.84 -12.15
CA VAL A 93 -4.25 -1.45 -10.90
C VAL A 93 -4.15 -2.95 -11.10
N LYS A 94 -3.04 -3.56 -10.67
CA LYS A 94 -2.87 -5.01 -10.57
C LYS A 94 -2.61 -5.36 -9.10
N MET A 95 -3.35 -6.29 -8.54
CA MET A 95 -3.01 -6.87 -7.24
C MET A 95 -1.92 -7.92 -7.41
N THR A 96 -0.90 -7.84 -6.57
CA THR A 96 0.20 -8.80 -6.49
C THR A 96 0.11 -9.59 -5.20
N SER A 97 0.83 -10.70 -5.12
CA SER A 97 1.01 -11.43 -3.87
C SER A 97 1.74 -10.56 -2.84
N ALA A 98 1.47 -10.79 -1.58
CA ALA A 98 2.28 -10.39 -0.44
C ALA A 98 2.36 -11.55 0.55
N LEU A 99 3.55 -11.79 1.11
CA LEU A 99 3.77 -12.84 2.11
C LEU A 99 3.51 -12.26 3.50
N HIS A 100 2.24 -12.16 3.87
CA HIS A 100 1.79 -11.59 5.13
C HIS A 100 0.41 -12.14 5.50
N THR A 101 -0.03 -11.91 6.73
CA THR A 101 -1.35 -12.30 7.22
C THR A 101 -2.36 -11.15 7.08
N SER A 102 -3.64 -11.45 7.25
CA SER A 102 -4.69 -10.44 7.12
C SER A 102 -5.86 -10.81 8.04
N MET A 103 -5.96 -10.13 9.17
CA MET A 103 -7.07 -10.26 10.11
C MET A 103 -7.81 -8.91 10.17
N LEU A 104 -9.14 -8.96 10.04
CA LEU A 104 -9.97 -7.78 10.17
C LEU A 104 -10.09 -7.32 11.63
N PRO A 105 -10.47 -6.05 11.91
CA PRO A 105 -10.54 -5.52 13.25
C PRO A 105 -11.47 -6.28 14.21
N ASP A 106 -12.44 -7.00 13.69
CA ASP A 106 -13.35 -7.86 14.47
C ASP A 106 -12.82 -9.29 14.68
N GLY A 107 -11.59 -9.58 14.28
CA GLY A 107 -10.95 -10.88 14.36
C GLY A 107 -11.30 -11.84 13.23
N SER A 108 -12.15 -11.45 12.28
CA SER A 108 -12.50 -12.29 11.14
C SER A 108 -11.39 -12.31 10.08
N TYR A 109 -11.46 -13.29 9.17
CA TYR A 109 -10.51 -13.45 8.08
C TYR A 109 -10.64 -12.31 7.06
N GLY A 110 -9.54 -11.61 6.79
CA GLY A 110 -9.47 -10.45 5.88
C GLY A 110 -9.02 -10.78 4.45
N GLY A 111 -9.03 -12.04 4.06
CA GLY A 111 -8.46 -12.47 2.78
C GLY A 111 -6.94 -12.60 2.85
N SER A 112 -6.31 -12.78 1.70
CA SER A 112 -4.85 -12.75 1.57
C SER A 112 -4.34 -11.31 1.56
N ALA A 113 -3.19 -11.06 2.17
CA ALA A 113 -2.50 -9.78 2.00
C ALA A 113 -2.03 -9.59 0.56
N VAL A 114 -2.04 -8.36 0.09
CA VAL A 114 -1.69 -8.01 -1.30
C VAL A 114 -0.78 -6.80 -1.37
N GLY A 115 0.03 -6.75 -2.44
CA GLY A 115 0.66 -5.52 -2.91
C GLY A 115 -0.11 -4.93 -4.10
N PHE A 116 0.26 -3.72 -4.51
CA PHE A 116 -0.35 -3.03 -5.64
C PHE A 116 0.69 -2.60 -6.66
N LEU A 117 0.50 -2.99 -7.91
CA LEU A 117 1.23 -2.44 -9.04
C LEU A 117 0.31 -1.48 -9.80
N LEU A 118 0.65 -0.21 -9.76
CA LEU A 118 -0.10 0.88 -10.40
C LEU A 118 0.58 1.27 -11.72
N PHE A 119 -0.16 1.18 -12.82
CA PHE A 119 0.27 1.66 -14.14
C PHE A 119 -0.28 3.06 -14.37
N LEU A 120 0.56 4.06 -14.14
CA LEU A 120 0.20 5.48 -14.18
C LEU A 120 0.84 6.19 -15.37
N ARG A 121 0.35 7.37 -15.73
CA ARG A 121 0.93 8.18 -16.84
C ARG A 121 2.40 8.57 -16.59
N GLY A 122 2.80 8.73 -15.33
CA GLY A 122 4.16 9.11 -14.92
C GLY A 122 5.12 7.94 -14.71
N GLY A 123 4.69 6.71 -14.97
CA GLY A 123 5.47 5.50 -14.75
C GLY A 123 4.78 4.51 -13.83
N ASN A 124 5.29 3.29 -13.79
CA ASN A 124 4.73 2.22 -12.97
C ASN A 124 5.26 2.32 -11.54
N VAL A 125 4.35 2.20 -10.57
CA VAL A 125 4.65 2.28 -9.15
C VAL A 125 4.24 0.97 -8.48
N TYR A 126 5.16 0.35 -7.77
CA TYR A 126 4.87 -0.82 -6.96
C TYR A 126 4.86 -0.47 -5.47
N PHE A 127 3.76 -0.75 -4.82
CA PHE A 127 3.63 -0.75 -3.37
C PHE A 127 3.66 -2.21 -2.90
N ALA A 128 4.76 -2.61 -2.26
CA ALA A 128 4.88 -3.97 -1.73
C ALA A 128 3.91 -4.21 -0.58
N CYS A 129 3.56 -3.15 0.15
CA CYS A 129 2.80 -3.20 1.41
C CYS A 129 3.49 -4.10 2.42
N ASP A 130 2.76 -4.71 3.36
CA ASP A 130 3.37 -5.63 4.32
C ASP A 130 3.65 -6.98 3.69
N THR A 131 4.91 -7.33 3.61
CA THR A 131 5.37 -8.58 2.99
C THR A 131 6.76 -8.98 3.46
N GLY A 132 7.02 -10.29 3.52
CA GLY A 132 8.36 -10.85 3.43
C GLY A 132 8.92 -10.78 2.01
N LEU A 133 10.19 -11.11 1.83
CA LEU A 133 10.83 -11.25 0.51
C LEU A 133 10.32 -12.50 -0.23
N PHE A 134 10.02 -12.37 -1.53
CA PHE A 134 9.63 -13.51 -2.38
C PHE A 134 10.16 -13.36 -3.82
N LEU A 135 10.39 -14.49 -4.48
CA LEU A 135 11.06 -14.50 -5.78
C LEU A 135 10.22 -13.86 -6.90
N ASP A 136 8.90 -13.96 -6.84
CA ASP A 136 8.02 -13.39 -7.86
C ASP A 136 8.08 -11.85 -7.95
N MET A 137 8.78 -11.19 -7.01
CA MET A 137 9.16 -9.78 -7.16
C MET A 137 9.93 -9.53 -8.44
N GLN A 138 10.66 -10.53 -8.96
CA GLN A 138 11.31 -10.43 -10.27
C GLN A 138 10.31 -10.22 -11.40
N LEU A 139 9.18 -10.95 -11.40
CA LEU A 139 8.12 -10.80 -12.40
C LEU A 139 7.44 -9.42 -12.30
N ILE A 140 7.32 -8.89 -11.09
CA ILE A 140 6.82 -7.53 -10.89
C ILE A 140 7.80 -6.51 -11.48
N GLY A 141 9.10 -6.72 -11.30
CA GLY A 141 10.16 -5.87 -11.85
C GLY A 141 10.19 -5.81 -13.38
N GLU A 142 9.75 -6.88 -14.08
CA GLU A 142 9.67 -6.93 -15.55
C GLU A 142 8.73 -5.87 -16.14
N HIS A 143 7.80 -5.32 -15.33
CA HIS A 143 6.95 -4.22 -15.76
C HIS A 143 7.66 -2.87 -15.88
N GLY A 144 8.93 -2.76 -15.46
CA GLY A 144 9.69 -1.50 -15.49
C GLY A 144 9.13 -0.50 -14.47
N LEU A 145 9.72 -0.49 -13.27
CA LEU A 145 9.23 0.31 -12.16
C LEU A 145 9.94 1.67 -12.10
N GLU A 146 9.17 2.75 -12.15
CA GLU A 146 9.69 4.09 -11.83
C GLU A 146 9.93 4.24 -10.33
N LEU A 147 9.08 3.60 -9.50
CA LEU A 147 9.15 3.66 -8.05
C LEU A 147 8.73 2.32 -7.43
N ALA A 148 9.48 1.87 -6.43
CA ALA A 148 9.04 0.83 -5.49
C ALA A 148 8.95 1.40 -4.07
N VAL A 149 7.87 1.08 -3.37
CA VAL A 149 7.65 1.43 -1.96
C VAL A 149 7.72 0.14 -1.17
N LEU A 150 8.75 0.01 -0.32
CA LEU A 150 9.11 -1.25 0.33
C LEU A 150 9.12 -1.13 1.85
N PRO A 151 8.54 -2.07 2.60
CA PRO A 151 8.70 -2.12 4.04
C PRO A 151 10.14 -2.53 4.39
N ILE A 152 10.70 -1.91 5.44
CA ILE A 152 12.04 -2.21 5.94
C ILE A 152 12.07 -2.40 7.46
N GLY A 153 10.91 -2.46 8.12
CA GLY A 153 10.82 -2.46 9.58
C GLY A 153 11.31 -3.73 10.26
N ASP A 154 11.46 -4.81 9.51
CA ASP A 154 11.75 -6.15 10.07
C ASP A 154 10.62 -6.65 11.00
N ASN A 155 10.86 -7.72 11.76
CA ASN A 155 9.94 -8.36 12.69
C ASN A 155 8.59 -8.79 12.07
N PHE A 156 7.87 -7.90 11.39
CA PHE A 156 6.57 -8.18 10.75
C PHE A 156 6.65 -8.22 9.23
N THR A 157 7.67 -7.62 8.63
CA THR A 157 7.86 -7.49 7.18
C THR A 157 9.29 -7.78 6.78
N MET A 158 9.69 -7.45 5.56
CA MET A 158 11.11 -7.43 5.19
C MET A 158 11.88 -6.51 6.13
N GLY A 159 13.08 -6.94 6.53
CA GLY A 159 14.09 -6.08 7.14
C GLY A 159 14.94 -5.37 6.09
N PRO A 160 15.90 -4.53 6.53
CA PRO A 160 16.78 -3.78 5.65
C PRO A 160 17.52 -4.62 4.60
N GLU A 161 18.06 -5.79 5.00
CA GLU A 161 18.79 -6.69 4.10
C GLU A 161 17.89 -7.31 3.01
N ASP A 162 16.71 -7.81 3.38
CA ASP A 162 15.78 -8.39 2.44
C ASP A 162 15.21 -7.33 1.50
N ALA A 163 15.00 -6.11 1.96
CA ALA A 163 14.59 -5.01 1.10
C ALA A 163 15.67 -4.65 0.06
N LEU A 164 16.96 -4.73 0.40
CA LEU A 164 18.05 -4.59 -0.58
C LEU A 164 18.02 -5.71 -1.63
N ARG A 165 17.72 -6.95 -1.24
CA ARG A 165 17.53 -8.07 -2.18
C ARG A 165 16.30 -7.86 -3.05
N ALA A 166 15.19 -7.37 -2.48
CA ALA A 166 13.98 -7.02 -3.22
C ALA A 166 14.27 -5.99 -4.32
N ILE A 167 15.10 -4.97 -4.05
CA ILE A 167 15.52 -3.99 -5.05
C ILE A 167 16.23 -4.67 -6.23
N THR A 168 17.07 -5.68 -6.01
CA THR A 168 17.75 -6.39 -7.11
C THR A 168 16.79 -7.21 -7.97
N LEU A 169 15.69 -7.72 -7.40
CA LEU A 169 14.65 -8.44 -8.13
C LEU A 169 13.73 -7.47 -8.88
N LEU A 170 13.28 -6.41 -8.22
CA LEU A 170 12.34 -5.42 -8.73
C LEU A 170 12.96 -4.44 -9.74
N ARG A 171 14.23 -4.10 -9.58
CA ARG A 171 15.01 -3.15 -10.41
C ARG A 171 14.29 -1.81 -10.64
N PRO A 172 13.79 -1.14 -9.57
CA PRO A 172 13.11 0.13 -9.71
C PRO A 172 14.11 1.26 -9.98
N ARG A 173 13.66 2.37 -10.58
CA ARG A 173 14.50 3.58 -10.72
C ARG A 173 14.66 4.34 -9.41
N LYS A 174 13.67 4.24 -8.55
CA LYS A 174 13.65 4.87 -7.22
C LYS A 174 13.03 3.92 -6.21
N VAL A 175 13.42 4.06 -4.96
CA VAL A 175 12.82 3.31 -3.85
C VAL A 175 12.52 4.24 -2.68
N VAL A 176 11.42 3.96 -2.00
CA VAL A 176 11.01 4.64 -0.76
C VAL A 176 10.82 3.59 0.32
N PRO A 177 11.52 3.69 1.46
CA PRO A 177 11.29 2.83 2.61
C PRO A 177 10.02 3.27 3.36
N VAL A 178 9.25 2.29 3.82
CA VAL A 178 8.03 2.48 4.62
C VAL A 178 7.97 1.44 5.73
N HIS A 179 6.91 1.49 6.54
CA HIS A 179 6.66 0.57 7.65
C HIS A 179 7.87 0.44 8.56
N VAL A 180 8.38 1.59 9.02
CA VAL A 180 9.61 1.73 9.81
C VAL A 180 9.48 2.90 10.79
N ASN A 181 10.05 2.75 11.98
CA ASN A 181 10.14 3.78 13.04
C ASN A 181 8.78 4.27 13.59
N THR A 182 7.66 3.62 13.31
CA THR A 182 6.37 3.93 13.94
C THR A 182 6.36 3.44 15.39
N TRP A 183 6.97 2.28 15.65
CA TRP A 183 7.10 1.67 16.98
C TRP A 183 8.52 1.11 17.18
N ALA A 184 8.90 0.88 18.43
CA ALA A 184 10.23 0.37 18.78
C ALA A 184 10.58 -0.97 18.10
N LEU A 185 9.59 -1.87 17.91
CA LEU A 185 9.80 -3.18 17.28
C LEU A 185 10.18 -3.10 15.80
N ILE A 186 9.87 -2.00 15.14
CA ILE A 186 10.18 -1.78 13.71
C ILE A 186 11.14 -0.60 13.54
N ALA A 187 11.95 -0.31 14.54
CA ALA A 187 12.95 0.77 14.48
C ALA A 187 14.16 0.33 13.68
N GLN A 188 14.52 1.12 12.65
CA GLN A 188 15.68 0.89 11.78
C GLN A 188 16.40 2.20 11.49
N ASP A 189 17.68 2.13 11.15
CA ASP A 189 18.44 3.26 10.63
C ASP A 189 18.16 3.44 9.13
N VAL A 190 17.21 4.31 8.82
CA VAL A 190 16.80 4.61 7.43
C VAL A 190 17.92 5.28 6.64
N ASN A 191 18.78 6.06 7.30
CA ASN A 191 19.89 6.75 6.63
C ASN A 191 20.97 5.75 6.22
N GLU A 192 21.33 4.83 7.11
CA GLU A 192 22.26 3.74 6.80
C GLU A 192 21.74 2.89 5.65
N TRP A 193 20.46 2.48 5.70
CA TRP A 193 19.85 1.73 4.62
C TRP A 193 19.87 2.50 3.28
N ALA A 194 19.57 3.80 3.29
CA ALA A 194 19.61 4.63 2.08
C ALA A 194 21.03 4.75 1.49
N ASN A 195 22.07 4.76 2.33
CA ASN A 195 23.46 4.74 1.88
C ASN A 195 23.78 3.41 1.20
N GLN A 196 23.38 2.28 1.79
CA GLN A 196 23.58 0.95 1.19
C GLN A 196 22.83 0.79 -0.16
N VAL A 197 21.65 1.39 -0.30
CA VAL A 197 20.94 1.43 -1.60
C VAL A 197 21.77 2.16 -2.64
N ARG A 198 22.31 3.34 -2.33
CA ARG A 198 23.12 4.13 -3.27
C ARG A 198 24.43 3.46 -3.69
N GLU A 199 25.00 2.63 -2.80
CA GLU A 199 26.27 1.91 -3.06
C GLU A 199 26.05 0.64 -3.91
N LYS A 200 24.89 0.02 -3.81
CA LYS A 200 24.62 -1.30 -4.41
C LYS A 200 23.74 -1.22 -5.67
N THR A 201 23.15 -0.07 -5.97
CA THR A 201 22.25 0.15 -7.10
C THR A 201 22.63 1.37 -7.94
#